data_2b89ca002b584d70fbad8f866bd3b3d7
#
_entry.id   2b89ca002b584d70fbad8f866bd3b3d7
#
_cell.length_a   1.000
_cell.length_b   1.000
_cell.length_c   1.000
_cell.angle_alpha   90.00
_cell.angle_beta   90.00
_cell.angle_gamma   90.00
#
_symmetry.space_group_name_H-M   'P 1'
#
loop_
_entity.id
_entity.type
_entity.pdbx_description
1 polymer ?
#
loop_
_entity_poly.entity_id
_entity_poly.type
_entity_poly.pdbx_seq_one_letter_code
_entity_poly.pdbx_strand_id
1 'polypeptide(L)'
;MIKKAAKKKQTSTQKFSFVDEVLEGVLNIAETARDGSVRIKKTDLKKVLESAFEKAAVNAAGGERIRFPVIGILSRKDVAARKAGKGINRFTGEEIMVSARPASKKPKWSFPKATKEIFSLKKNW
;
A
#
# COMPACT_ATOMS: atom_id res chain seq x y z
N MET A 1 7.96 -28.71 -21.05
CA MET A 1 7.38 -29.30 -19.88
C MET A 1 7.99 -28.76 -18.61
N ILE A 2 9.26 -28.89 -18.48
CA ILE A 2 9.95 -28.44 -17.28
C ILE A 2 9.85 -26.94 -17.11
N LYS A 3 9.92 -26.23 -18.20
CA LYS A 3 9.93 -24.79 -18.16
C LYS A 3 8.63 -24.18 -17.62
N LYS A 4 7.54 -24.80 -17.82
CA LYS A 4 6.31 -24.23 -17.31
C LYS A 4 6.20 -24.33 -15.80
N ALA A 5 6.74 -25.36 -15.24
CA ALA A 5 6.77 -25.48 -13.80
C ALA A 5 7.63 -24.40 -13.18
N ALA A 6 8.78 -24.14 -13.77
CA ALA A 6 9.66 -23.10 -13.27
C ALA A 6 9.02 -21.72 -13.35
N LYS A 7 8.41 -21.44 -14.46
CA LYS A 7 7.77 -20.17 -14.65
C LYS A 7 6.59 -19.94 -13.73
N LYS A 8 5.81 -20.95 -13.53
CA LYS A 8 4.68 -20.87 -12.65
C LYS A 8 5.10 -20.58 -11.23
N LYS A 9 6.14 -21.21 -10.78
CA LYS A 9 6.63 -21.00 -9.46
C LYS A 9 7.03 -19.55 -9.23
N GLN A 10 7.70 -18.97 -10.17
CA GLN A 10 8.13 -17.60 -10.02
C GLN A 10 6.98 -16.64 -9.91
N THR A 11 6.00 -16.78 -10.73
CA THR A 11 4.89 -15.85 -10.72
C THR A 11 4.04 -15.99 -9.48
N SER A 12 3.90 -17.18 -8.98
CA SER A 12 3.02 -17.41 -7.85
C SER A 12 3.63 -16.98 -6.52
N THR A 13 4.94 -17.01 -6.42
CA THR A 13 5.58 -16.72 -5.14
C THR A 13 6.06 -15.29 -4.98
N GLN A 14 6.22 -14.60 -6.08
CA GLN A 14 6.69 -13.22 -5.99
C GLN A 14 5.59 -12.30 -5.54
N LYS A 15 5.85 -11.62 -4.45
CA LYS A 15 4.97 -10.59 -3.95
C LYS A 15 5.59 -9.23 -4.22
N PHE A 16 4.75 -8.23 -4.36
CA PHE A 16 5.23 -6.88 -4.54
C PHE A 16 6.05 -6.46 -3.32
N SER A 17 7.23 -5.92 -3.55
CA SER A 17 8.06 -5.36 -2.49
C SER A 17 8.31 -3.90 -2.81
N PHE A 18 7.85 -3.02 -1.92
CA PHE A 18 8.03 -1.59 -2.09
C PHE A 18 9.52 -1.21 -2.13
N VAL A 19 10.32 -1.83 -1.27
CA VAL A 19 11.75 -1.54 -1.20
C VAL A 19 12.44 -1.94 -2.50
N ASP A 20 12.11 -3.11 -3.04
CA ASP A 20 12.69 -3.57 -4.29
C ASP A 20 12.31 -2.66 -5.44
N GLU A 21 11.07 -2.20 -5.47
CA GLU A 21 10.60 -1.29 -6.51
C GLU A 21 11.35 0.03 -6.46
N VAL A 22 11.57 0.56 -5.26
CA VAL A 22 12.33 1.79 -5.09
C VAL A 22 13.79 1.59 -5.52
N LEU A 23 14.37 0.48 -5.12
CA LEU A 23 15.77 0.18 -5.49
C LEU A 23 15.93 0.13 -7.00
N GLU A 24 15.02 -0.58 -7.67
CA GLU A 24 15.07 -0.72 -9.12
C GLU A 24 14.93 0.64 -9.80
N GLY A 25 14.01 1.47 -9.32
CA GLY A 25 13.81 2.81 -9.86
C GLY A 25 15.02 3.70 -9.65
N VAL A 26 15.65 3.60 -8.49
CA VAL A 26 16.86 4.38 -8.20
C VAL A 26 18.01 3.97 -9.11
N LEU A 27 18.16 2.66 -9.34
CA LEU A 27 19.21 2.18 -10.24
C LEU A 27 19.01 2.70 -11.66
N ASN A 28 17.77 2.85 -12.09
CA ASN A 28 17.48 3.35 -13.43
C ASN A 28 17.78 4.84 -13.60
N ILE A 29 17.69 5.63 -12.54
CA ILE A 29 17.93 7.08 -12.62
C ILE A 29 19.31 7.49 -12.16
N ALA A 30 20.07 6.58 -11.55
CA ALA A 30 21.41 6.91 -11.05
C ALA A 30 22.37 7.14 -12.21
N GLU A 31 23.12 8.25 -12.14
CA GLU A 31 24.15 8.57 -13.12
C GLU A 31 25.51 8.42 -12.49
N THR A 32 26.41 7.74 -13.20
CA THR A 32 27.77 7.54 -12.71
C THR A 32 28.70 8.53 -13.39
N ALA A 33 29.39 9.33 -12.59
CA ALA A 33 30.38 10.28 -13.10
C ALA A 33 31.69 9.58 -13.45
N ARG A 34 32.58 10.28 -14.15
CA ARG A 34 33.86 9.71 -14.55
C ARG A 34 34.72 9.30 -13.37
N ASP A 35 34.57 10.00 -12.24
CA ASP A 35 35.34 9.71 -11.04
C ASP A 35 34.74 8.55 -10.22
N GLY A 36 33.69 7.91 -10.71
CA GLY A 36 33.04 6.81 -10.02
C GLY A 36 31.95 7.23 -9.07
N SER A 37 31.76 8.53 -8.86
CA SER A 37 30.67 8.97 -7.97
C SER A 37 29.32 8.79 -8.64
N VAL A 38 28.29 8.56 -7.82
CA VAL A 38 26.92 8.38 -8.31
C VAL A 38 26.10 9.60 -7.94
N ARG A 39 25.38 10.12 -8.90
CA ARG A 39 24.56 11.31 -8.72
C ARG A 39 23.10 10.96 -9.00
N ILE A 40 22.21 11.42 -8.14
CA ILE A 40 20.78 11.23 -8.28
C ILE A 40 20.11 12.58 -8.11
N LYS A 41 19.28 12.96 -9.08
CA LYS A 41 18.52 14.20 -8.98
C LYS A 41 17.33 14.03 -8.07
N LYS A 42 17.08 15.03 -7.24
CA LYS A 42 15.98 15.00 -6.29
C LYS A 42 14.63 14.85 -6.99
N THR A 43 14.45 15.53 -8.11
CA THR A 43 13.21 15.45 -8.87
C THR A 43 12.95 14.05 -9.42
N ASP A 44 14.01 13.40 -9.91
CA ASP A 44 13.89 12.05 -10.44
C ASP A 44 13.62 11.05 -9.31
N LEU A 45 14.26 11.24 -8.16
CA LEU A 45 14.02 10.41 -7.01
C LEU A 45 12.56 10.54 -6.54
N LYS A 46 12.03 11.75 -6.56
CA LYS A 46 10.64 11.97 -6.20
C LYS A 46 9.69 11.20 -7.11
N LYS A 47 9.98 11.22 -8.42
CA LYS A 47 9.16 10.47 -9.38
C LYS A 47 9.23 8.98 -9.13
N VAL A 48 10.41 8.46 -8.79
CA VAL A 48 10.57 7.04 -8.47
C VAL A 48 9.72 6.67 -7.26
N LEU A 49 9.76 7.49 -6.21
CA LEU A 49 8.98 7.23 -5.00
C LEU A 49 7.48 7.28 -5.29
N GLU A 50 7.04 8.27 -6.04
CA GLU A 50 5.63 8.37 -6.40
C GLU A 50 5.17 7.15 -7.19
N SER A 51 5.97 6.72 -8.17
CA SER A 51 5.67 5.54 -8.96
C SER A 51 5.61 4.28 -8.10
N ALA A 52 6.53 4.15 -7.15
CA ALA A 52 6.56 3.00 -6.25
C ALA A 52 5.31 2.98 -5.35
N PHE A 53 4.91 4.14 -4.84
CA PHE A 53 3.70 4.23 -4.03
C PHE A 53 2.45 3.93 -4.84
N GLU A 54 2.38 4.39 -6.08
CA GLU A 54 1.24 4.09 -6.95
C GLU A 54 1.13 2.60 -7.22
N LYS A 55 2.26 1.95 -7.52
CA LYS A 55 2.26 0.50 -7.74
C LYS A 55 1.87 -0.25 -6.48
N ALA A 56 2.32 0.23 -5.32
CA ALA A 56 1.92 -0.35 -4.05
C ALA A 56 0.41 -0.24 -3.85
N ALA A 57 -0.16 0.92 -4.16
CA ALA A 57 -1.60 1.13 -4.03
C ALA A 57 -2.39 0.22 -4.96
N VAL A 58 -1.93 0.05 -6.21
CA VAL A 58 -2.58 -0.83 -7.17
C VAL A 58 -2.56 -2.28 -6.68
N ASN A 59 -1.42 -2.73 -6.19
CA ASN A 59 -1.32 -4.09 -5.69
C ASN A 59 -2.14 -4.31 -4.43
N ALA A 60 -2.20 -3.31 -3.56
CA ALA A 60 -3.04 -3.39 -2.36
C ALA A 60 -4.52 -3.45 -2.75
N ALA A 61 -4.93 -2.69 -3.75
CA ALA A 61 -6.29 -2.74 -4.24
C ALA A 61 -6.63 -4.12 -4.82
N GLY A 62 -5.63 -4.80 -5.35
CA GLY A 62 -5.79 -6.16 -5.85
C GLY A 62 -5.85 -7.22 -4.77
N GLY A 63 -5.66 -6.86 -3.52
CA GLY A 63 -5.78 -7.79 -2.41
C GLY A 63 -4.48 -8.13 -1.70
N GLU A 64 -3.35 -7.65 -2.15
CA GLU A 64 -2.08 -7.88 -1.48
C GLU A 64 -1.91 -6.99 -0.25
N ARG A 65 -1.17 -7.49 0.71
CA ARG A 65 -0.75 -6.69 1.85
C ARG A 65 0.63 -6.15 1.55
N ILE A 66 0.73 -4.84 1.42
CA ILE A 66 1.99 -4.18 1.09
C ILE A 66 2.63 -3.65 2.37
N ARG A 67 3.81 -4.14 2.66
CA ARG A 67 4.54 -3.73 3.85
C ARG A 67 5.48 -2.58 3.52
N PHE A 68 5.36 -1.49 4.26
CA PHE A 68 6.30 -0.39 4.21
C PHE A 68 7.18 -0.45 5.45
N PRO A 69 8.50 -0.27 5.31
CA PRO A 69 9.39 -0.35 6.47
C PRO A 69 8.99 0.66 7.55
N VAL A 70 8.90 0.22 8.78
CA VAL A 70 8.62 1.02 9.98
C VAL A 70 7.22 1.61 10.03
N ILE A 71 6.73 2.18 8.94
CA ILE A 71 5.51 3.01 8.95
C ILE A 71 4.23 2.18 9.00
N GLY A 72 4.17 1.08 8.26
CA GLY A 72 2.94 0.31 8.32
C GLY A 72 2.71 -0.64 7.16
N ILE A 73 1.50 -1.14 7.12
CA ILE A 73 1.05 -2.10 6.11
C ILE A 73 -0.21 -1.56 5.46
N LEU A 74 -0.18 -1.46 4.13
CA LEU A 74 -1.34 -1.07 3.34
C LEU A 74 -2.03 -2.33 2.85
N SER A 75 -3.34 -2.42 3.10
CA SER A 75 -4.12 -3.56 2.67
C SER A 75 -5.49 -3.09 2.18
N ARG A 76 -6.29 -4.03 1.73
CA ARG A 76 -7.62 -3.75 1.23
C ARG A 76 -8.66 -4.18 2.24
N LYS A 77 -9.63 -3.31 2.49
CA LYS A 77 -10.78 -3.64 3.29
C LYS A 77 -11.98 -3.77 2.36
N ASP A 78 -12.60 -4.92 2.38
CA ASP A 78 -13.80 -5.14 1.59
C ASP A 78 -15.02 -4.69 2.39
N VAL A 79 -15.84 -3.85 1.77
CA VAL A 79 -17.07 -3.37 2.39
C VAL A 79 -18.21 -4.04 1.66
N ALA A 80 -19.03 -4.77 2.42
CA ALA A 80 -20.16 -5.49 1.85
C ALA A 80 -21.22 -4.51 1.36
N ALA A 81 -21.96 -4.94 0.35
CA ALA A 81 -23.10 -4.18 -0.13
C ALA A 81 -24.19 -4.15 0.94
N ARG A 82 -24.91 -3.04 0.99
CA ARG A 82 -26.02 -2.89 1.93
C ARG A 82 -27.27 -2.58 1.13
N LYS A 83 -28.33 -3.33 1.43
CA LYS A 83 -29.62 -3.08 0.80
C LYS A 83 -30.29 -1.86 1.42
N ALA A 84 -31.12 -1.19 0.64
CA ALA A 84 -31.94 -0.12 1.16
C ALA A 84 -32.89 -0.70 2.21
N GLY A 85 -33.14 0.06 3.25
CA GLY A 85 -34.01 -0.42 4.31
C GLY A 85 -34.26 0.64 5.35
N LYS A 86 -34.98 0.25 6.39
CA LYS A 86 -35.27 1.15 7.50
C LYS A 86 -34.13 1.10 8.51
N GLY A 87 -33.77 2.25 9.03
CA GLY A 87 -32.80 2.38 10.08
C GLY A 87 -33.32 3.30 11.17
N ILE A 88 -32.58 3.41 12.25
CA ILE A 88 -32.97 4.26 13.37
C ILE A 88 -31.85 5.28 13.58
N ASN A 89 -32.26 6.56 13.66
CA ASN A 89 -31.32 7.62 13.99
C ASN A 89 -31.01 7.54 15.48
N ARG A 90 -29.74 7.30 15.80
CA ARG A 90 -29.31 7.12 17.19
C ARG A 90 -29.48 8.37 18.03
N PHE A 91 -29.49 9.53 17.42
CA PHE A 91 -29.57 10.80 18.16
C PHE A 91 -31.02 11.18 18.46
N THR A 92 -31.94 10.87 17.56
CA THR A 92 -33.35 11.26 17.72
C THR A 92 -34.27 10.08 17.97
N GLY A 93 -33.84 8.85 17.68
CA GLY A 93 -34.65 7.68 17.80
C GLY A 93 -35.69 7.51 16.69
N GLU A 94 -35.66 8.38 15.70
CA GLU A 94 -36.62 8.32 14.60
C GLU A 94 -36.21 7.30 13.57
N GLU A 95 -37.21 6.72 12.89
CA GLU A 95 -36.94 5.85 11.77
C GLU A 95 -36.48 6.67 10.57
N ILE A 96 -35.45 6.21 9.91
CA ILE A 96 -34.95 6.82 8.70
C ILE A 96 -34.81 5.78 7.61
N MET A 97 -34.91 6.21 6.35
CA MET A 97 -34.63 5.34 5.23
C MET A 97 -33.18 5.37 4.89
N VAL A 98 -32.56 4.21 4.87
CA VAL A 98 -31.14 4.06 4.55
C VAL A 98 -31.03 3.64 3.09
N SER A 99 -30.23 4.41 2.32
CA SER A 99 -30.02 4.12 0.91
C SER A 99 -29.22 2.84 0.72
N ALA A 100 -29.47 2.16 -0.39
CA ALA A 100 -28.66 1.02 -0.78
C ALA A 100 -27.24 1.50 -1.08
N ARG A 101 -26.28 0.67 -0.75
CA ARG A 101 -24.88 0.98 -0.98
C ARG A 101 -24.21 -0.23 -1.65
N PRO A 102 -23.59 -0.06 -2.81
CA PRO A 102 -22.92 -1.17 -3.47
C PRO A 102 -21.68 -1.61 -2.69
N ALA A 103 -21.25 -2.83 -2.94
CA ALA A 103 -20.00 -3.31 -2.37
C ALA A 103 -18.85 -2.44 -2.84
N SER A 104 -17.93 -2.18 -1.95
CA SER A 104 -16.77 -1.35 -2.29
C SER A 104 -15.52 -1.87 -1.61
N LYS A 105 -14.39 -1.37 -2.06
CA LYS A 105 -13.09 -1.75 -1.50
C LYS A 105 -12.39 -0.48 -1.09
N LYS A 106 -11.89 -0.47 0.13
CA LYS A 106 -11.24 0.71 0.68
C LYS A 106 -9.82 0.38 1.12
N PRO A 107 -8.92 1.34 1.09
CA PRO A 107 -7.60 1.13 1.65
C PRO A 107 -7.69 1.04 3.17
N LYS A 108 -6.87 0.16 3.72
CA LYS A 108 -6.77 -0.01 5.17
C LYS A 108 -5.30 0.08 5.55
N TRP A 109 -5.01 0.89 6.55
CA TRP A 109 -3.66 1.08 7.04
C TRP A 109 -3.53 0.48 8.44
N SER A 110 -2.45 -0.28 8.65
CA SER A 110 -2.15 -0.87 9.95
C SER A 110 -0.76 -0.44 10.38
N PHE A 111 -0.65 0.05 11.61
CA PHE A 111 0.65 0.46 12.13
C PHE A 111 1.33 -0.71 12.83
N PRO A 112 2.63 -0.91 12.57
CA PRO A 112 3.38 -1.96 13.25
C PRO A 112 3.66 -1.56 14.69
N LYS A 113 4.03 -2.57 15.48
CA LYS A 113 4.36 -2.36 16.88
C LYS A 113 5.48 -1.36 17.06
N ALA A 114 6.48 -1.39 16.19
CA ALA A 114 7.61 -0.48 16.27
C ALA A 114 7.17 0.98 16.19
N THR A 115 6.26 1.31 15.29
CA THR A 115 5.74 2.67 15.17
C THR A 115 4.96 3.08 16.41
N LYS A 116 4.15 2.16 16.93
CA LYS A 116 3.38 2.43 18.14
C LYS A 116 4.28 2.67 19.34
N GLU A 117 5.37 1.93 19.44
CA GLU A 117 6.34 2.11 20.51
C GLU A 117 7.02 3.46 20.44
N ILE A 118 7.39 3.90 19.24
CA ILE A 118 8.00 5.23 19.05
C ILE A 118 7.06 6.32 19.52
N PHE A 119 5.78 6.20 19.24
CA PHE A 119 4.79 7.19 19.65
C PHE A 119 4.51 7.15 21.14
N SER A 120 4.74 6.03 21.79
CA SER A 120 4.54 5.94 23.24
C SER A 120 5.69 6.51 24.04
N LEU A 121 6.84 6.76 23.43
CA LEU A 121 7.99 7.33 24.11
C LEU A 121 7.82 8.84 24.29
N LYS A 122 7.72 9.27 25.54
CA LYS A 122 7.50 10.68 25.85
C LYS A 122 8.64 11.58 25.40
N LYS A 123 9.84 11.03 25.29
CA LYS A 123 10.99 11.82 24.82
C LYS A 123 10.84 12.31 23.38
N ASN A 124 9.93 11.71 22.62
CA ASN A 124 9.67 12.11 21.24
C ASN A 124 8.54 13.12 21.09
N TRP A 125 7.93 13.53 22.21
CA TRP A 125 6.79 14.46 22.18
C TRP A 125 7.22 15.92 22.18
#